data_6f417cf39736824d03bcb7f537a3f0d6
#
_entry.id   6f417cf39736824d03bcb7f537a3f0d6
#
_cell.length_a   1.000
_cell.length_b   1.000
_cell.length_c   1.000
_cell.angle_alpha   90.00
_cell.angle_beta   90.00
_cell.angle_gamma   90.00
#
_symmetry.space_group_name_H-M   'P 1'
#
loop_
_entity.id
_entity.type
_entity.pdbx_description
1 polymer ?
#
loop_
_entity_poly.entity_id
_entity_poly.type
_entity_poly.pdbx_seq_one_letter_code
_entity_poly.pdbx_strand_id
1 'polypeptide(L)'
;MALARSLLAKNIQAAREVSTPLPLMMGEFGVSSLSKVDQARFYHSMYAELRAADIGSFFWDLSVSEHTFGVLYANGSRTPAAEAIAAELGDQYRSTASTEA
;
A
#
# COMPACT_ATOMS: atom_id res chain seq x y z
N MET A 1 -1.28 13.55 4.24
CA MET A 1 -0.50 12.29 4.15
C MET A 1 0.92 12.39 4.69
N ALA A 2 1.46 13.60 4.84
CA ALA A 2 2.80 13.78 5.40
C ALA A 2 2.93 13.19 6.82
N LEU A 3 1.92 13.38 7.68
CA LEU A 3 1.92 12.82 9.02
C LEU A 3 1.94 11.28 9.00
N ALA A 4 1.13 10.67 8.15
CA ALA A 4 1.07 9.21 8.05
C ALA A 4 2.40 8.63 7.59
N ARG A 5 3.05 9.26 6.59
CA ARG A 5 4.38 8.83 6.15
C ARG A 5 5.42 8.96 7.24
N SER A 6 5.39 10.08 7.98
CA SER A 6 6.33 10.32 9.08
C SER A 6 6.18 9.27 10.18
N LEU A 7 4.94 8.93 10.55
CA LEU A 7 4.68 7.90 11.56
C LEU A 7 5.14 6.52 11.09
N LEU A 8 4.88 6.18 9.84
CA LEU A 8 5.33 4.91 9.28
C LEU A 8 6.84 4.82 9.27
N ALA A 9 7.53 5.88 8.84
CA ALA A 9 8.99 5.90 8.82
C ALA A 9 9.59 5.71 10.21
N LYS A 10 9.02 6.34 11.24
CA LYS A 10 9.46 6.16 12.62
C LYS A 10 9.23 4.74 13.11
N ASN A 11 8.08 4.14 12.77
CA ASN A 11 7.78 2.78 13.17
C ASN A 11 8.72 1.77 12.49
N ILE A 12 9.04 1.99 11.23
CA ILE A 12 10.00 1.15 10.51
C ILE A 12 11.37 1.22 11.19
N GLN A 13 11.83 2.42 11.52
CA GLN A 13 13.11 2.59 12.20
C GLN A 13 13.14 1.87 13.53
N ALA A 14 12.12 2.04 14.36
CA ALA A 14 12.03 1.38 15.65
C ALA A 14 12.00 -0.15 15.51
N ALA A 15 11.25 -0.66 14.53
CA ALA A 15 11.18 -2.10 14.29
C ALA A 15 12.54 -2.66 13.85
N ARG A 16 13.28 -1.94 13.00
CA ARG A 16 14.58 -2.40 12.54
C ARG A 16 15.62 -2.44 13.67
N GLU A 17 15.53 -1.52 14.63
CA GLU A 17 16.42 -1.55 15.79
C GLU A 17 16.28 -2.82 16.61
N VAL A 18 15.06 -3.38 16.65
CA VAL A 18 14.76 -4.61 17.38
C VAL A 18 15.04 -5.86 16.55
N SER A 19 14.76 -5.81 15.25
CA SER A 19 14.75 -6.99 14.40
C SER A 19 16.06 -7.27 13.67
N THR A 20 16.98 -6.31 13.60
CA THR A 20 18.23 -6.48 12.88
C THR A 20 18.98 -7.76 13.35
N PRO A 21 19.44 -8.63 12.45
CA PRO A 21 19.44 -8.49 10.99
C PRO A 21 18.23 -9.10 10.26
N LEU A 22 17.17 -9.41 10.95
CA LEU A 22 16.01 -10.07 10.35
C LEU A 22 15.25 -9.11 9.41
N PRO A 23 14.70 -9.62 8.29
CA PRO A 23 13.89 -8.80 7.41
C PRO A 23 12.58 -8.42 8.07
N LEU A 24 12.02 -7.28 7.67
CA LEU A 24 10.73 -6.79 8.13
C LEU A 24 9.66 -7.01 7.08
N MET A 25 8.44 -7.21 7.54
CA MET A 25 7.26 -7.22 6.70
C MET A 25 6.17 -6.40 7.36
N MET A 26 5.50 -5.56 6.58
CA MET A 26 4.28 -4.89 7.00
C MET A 26 3.15 -5.89 6.89
N GLY A 27 2.39 -6.09 7.97
CA GLY A 27 1.19 -6.90 7.91
C GLY A 27 0.09 -6.18 7.12
N GLU A 28 -1.15 -6.40 7.49
CA GLU A 28 -2.27 -5.72 6.86
C GLU A 28 -2.23 -4.23 7.15
N PHE A 29 -2.53 -3.42 6.13
CA PHE A 29 -2.66 -1.99 6.30
C PHE A 29 -3.71 -1.45 5.33
N GLY A 30 -4.35 -0.37 5.72
CA GLY A 30 -5.37 0.25 4.91
C GLY A 30 -5.96 1.46 5.61
N VAL A 31 -6.88 2.10 4.94
CA VAL A 31 -7.61 3.24 5.50
C VAL A 31 -9.06 3.15 5.09
N SER A 32 -9.94 3.37 6.05
CA SER A 32 -11.37 3.50 5.78
C SER A 32 -11.67 4.95 5.40
N SER A 33 -12.21 5.15 4.22
CA SER A 33 -12.53 6.48 3.74
C SER A 33 -13.67 6.44 2.75
N LEU A 34 -14.56 7.43 2.84
CA LEU A 34 -15.60 7.67 1.85
C LEU A 34 -15.00 8.31 0.59
N SER A 35 -13.87 9.01 0.73
CA SER A 35 -13.17 9.62 -0.40
C SER A 35 -12.17 8.64 -0.98
N LYS A 36 -12.44 8.15 -2.19
CA LYS A 36 -11.52 7.25 -2.88
C LYS A 36 -10.26 7.95 -3.36
N VAL A 37 -10.32 9.26 -3.55
CA VAL A 37 -9.14 10.07 -3.87
C VAL A 37 -8.21 10.18 -2.66
N ASP A 38 -8.76 10.41 -1.47
CA ASP A 38 -7.95 10.45 -0.24
C ASP A 38 -7.36 9.07 0.07
N GLN A 39 -8.14 8.02 -0.17
CA GLN A 39 -7.66 6.66 -0.03
C GLN A 39 -6.50 6.38 -0.99
N ALA A 40 -6.59 6.86 -2.23
CA ALA A 40 -5.50 6.74 -3.21
C ALA A 40 -4.23 7.46 -2.74
N ARG A 41 -4.37 8.66 -2.19
CA ARG A 41 -3.24 9.42 -1.63
C ARG A 41 -2.57 8.68 -0.49
N PHE A 42 -3.37 8.06 0.37
CA PHE A 42 -2.86 7.24 1.46
C PHE A 42 -1.99 6.10 0.91
N TYR A 43 -2.51 5.33 -0.03
CA TYR A 43 -1.76 4.20 -0.59
C TYR A 43 -0.49 4.63 -1.31
N HIS A 44 -0.53 5.71 -2.10
CA HIS A 44 0.68 6.24 -2.74
C HIS A 44 1.75 6.58 -1.70
N SER A 45 1.36 7.25 -0.62
CA SER A 45 2.30 7.65 0.44
C SER A 45 2.88 6.45 1.17
N MET A 46 2.03 5.49 1.53
CA MET A 46 2.47 4.31 2.27
C MET A 46 3.39 3.43 1.44
N TYR A 47 3.02 3.17 0.20
CA TYR A 47 3.86 2.35 -0.68
C TYR A 47 5.19 3.02 -0.99
N ALA A 48 5.24 4.35 -1.09
CA ALA A 48 6.50 5.05 -1.27
C ALA A 48 7.47 4.78 -0.11
N GLU A 49 6.96 4.82 1.13
CA GLU A 49 7.78 4.53 2.32
C GLU A 49 8.18 3.06 2.40
N LEU A 50 7.24 2.15 2.15
CA LEU A 50 7.51 0.72 2.22
C LEU A 50 8.51 0.31 1.16
N ARG A 51 8.40 0.85 -0.06
CA ARG A 51 9.35 0.57 -1.14
C ARG A 51 10.73 1.11 -0.82
N ALA A 52 10.82 2.34 -0.31
CA ALA A 52 12.10 2.93 0.09
C ALA A 52 12.79 2.11 1.18
N ALA A 53 12.02 1.46 2.04
CA ALA A 53 12.53 0.63 3.12
C ALA A 53 12.69 -0.85 2.71
N ASP A 54 12.32 -1.22 1.49
CA ASP A 54 12.34 -2.60 0.99
C ASP A 54 11.51 -3.54 1.88
N ILE A 55 10.26 -3.15 2.14
CA ILE A 55 9.34 -3.90 2.98
C ILE A 55 8.14 -4.35 2.16
N GLY A 56 7.85 -5.66 2.14
CA GLY A 56 6.64 -6.21 1.59
C GLY A 56 5.44 -5.96 2.49
N SER A 57 4.24 -6.02 1.93
CA SER A 57 3.03 -5.66 2.66
C SER A 57 1.77 -6.30 2.08
N PHE A 58 0.69 -6.22 2.84
CA PHE A 58 -0.64 -6.70 2.45
C PHE A 58 -1.64 -5.57 2.67
N PHE A 59 -2.22 -5.02 1.60
CA PHE A 59 -3.24 -4.01 1.80
C PHE A 59 -4.59 -4.65 2.18
N TRP A 60 -5.40 -3.92 2.91
CA TRP A 60 -6.74 -4.32 3.31
C TRP A 60 -7.74 -3.28 2.80
N ASP A 61 -8.66 -3.59 1.87
CA ASP A 61 -8.78 -4.89 1.22
C ASP A 61 -9.36 -4.75 -0.20
N LEU A 62 -9.32 -5.83 -0.95
CA LEU A 62 -9.82 -5.91 -2.31
C LEU A 62 -11.33 -6.23 -2.33
N SER A 63 -12.10 -5.62 -1.47
CA SER A 63 -13.53 -5.86 -1.43
C SER A 63 -14.32 -4.80 -2.18
N VAL A 64 -15.56 -5.15 -2.51
CA VAL A 64 -16.54 -4.27 -3.12
C VAL A 64 -17.26 -3.52 -2.01
N SER A 65 -16.68 -2.43 -1.55
CA SER A 65 -17.28 -1.61 -0.50
C SER A 65 -16.94 -0.15 -0.71
N GLU A 66 -17.95 0.68 -0.79
CA GLU A 66 -17.79 2.12 -0.99
C GLU A 66 -17.63 2.87 0.32
N HIS A 67 -17.84 2.21 1.46
CA HIS A 67 -17.96 2.88 2.75
C HIS A 67 -16.87 2.50 3.75
N THR A 68 -16.03 1.56 3.42
CA THR A 68 -15.02 1.04 4.34
C THR A 68 -13.65 0.95 3.67
N PHE A 69 -12.89 -0.07 3.98
CA PHE A 69 -11.56 -0.29 3.42
C PHE A 69 -11.56 -0.77 1.96
N GLY A 70 -12.72 -1.15 1.43
CA GLY A 70 -12.79 -1.71 0.09
C GLY A 70 -12.34 -0.73 -0.99
N VAL A 71 -11.61 -1.23 -1.96
CA VAL A 71 -11.03 -0.41 -3.03
C VAL A 71 -11.70 -0.60 -4.38
N LEU A 72 -12.79 -1.35 -4.43
CA LEU A 72 -13.58 -1.54 -5.65
C LEU A 72 -14.94 -0.86 -5.53
N TYR A 73 -15.47 -0.41 -6.66
CA TYR A 73 -16.86 0.02 -6.74
C TYR A 73 -17.81 -1.16 -6.68
N ALA A 74 -19.10 -0.91 -6.44
CA ALA A 74 -20.10 -1.96 -6.32
C ALA A 74 -20.18 -2.88 -7.55
N ASN A 75 -19.86 -2.35 -8.73
CA ASN A 75 -19.85 -3.15 -9.97
C ASN A 75 -18.53 -3.92 -10.19
N GLY A 76 -17.60 -3.88 -9.22
CA GLY A 76 -16.32 -4.55 -9.32
C GLY A 76 -15.23 -3.75 -10.04
N SER A 77 -15.53 -2.57 -10.57
CA SER A 77 -14.52 -1.74 -11.21
C SER A 77 -13.61 -1.09 -10.19
N ARG A 78 -12.43 -0.67 -10.63
CA ARG A 78 -11.41 -0.09 -9.75
C ARG A 78 -11.74 1.34 -9.37
N THR A 79 -11.59 1.66 -8.08
CA THR A 79 -11.59 3.05 -7.61
C THR A 79 -10.22 3.68 -7.84
N PRO A 80 -10.08 5.01 -7.64
CA PRO A 80 -8.75 5.63 -7.64
C PRO A 80 -7.77 4.96 -6.67
N ALA A 81 -8.25 4.45 -5.54
CA ALA A 81 -7.41 3.72 -4.59
C ALA A 81 -6.86 2.42 -5.21
N ALA A 82 -7.72 1.65 -5.88
CA ALA A 82 -7.30 0.43 -6.56
C ALA A 82 -6.31 0.73 -7.68
N GLU A 83 -6.52 1.81 -8.44
CA GLU A 83 -5.57 2.23 -9.47
C GLU A 83 -4.21 2.62 -8.87
N ALA A 84 -4.22 3.30 -7.73
CA ALA A 84 -2.99 3.67 -7.03
C ALA A 84 -2.22 2.42 -6.59
N ILE A 85 -2.90 1.45 -6.00
CA ILE A 85 -2.29 0.18 -5.58
C ILE A 85 -1.74 -0.57 -6.79
N ALA A 86 -2.52 -0.68 -7.85
CA ALA A 86 -2.10 -1.37 -9.06
C ALA A 86 -0.86 -0.73 -9.69
N ALA A 87 -0.79 0.60 -9.73
CA ALA A 87 0.37 1.32 -10.24
C ALA A 87 1.63 1.00 -9.43
N GLU A 88 1.52 0.98 -8.10
CA GLU A 88 2.65 0.70 -7.22
C GLU A 88 3.12 -0.75 -7.31
N LEU A 89 2.20 -1.71 -7.30
CA LEU A 89 2.52 -3.12 -7.40
C LEU A 89 2.80 -3.56 -8.83
N GLY A 90 2.10 -2.99 -9.79
CA GLY A 90 2.21 -3.35 -11.20
C GLY A 90 3.58 -3.12 -11.78
N ASP A 91 4.27 -2.07 -11.37
CA ASP A 91 5.60 -1.77 -11.85
C ASP A 91 6.60 -2.86 -11.49
N GLN A 92 6.47 -3.45 -10.30
CA GLN A 92 7.30 -4.58 -9.89
C GLN A 92 7.01 -5.82 -10.72
N TYR A 93 5.74 -6.11 -10.96
CA TYR A 93 5.33 -7.27 -11.74
C TYR A 93 5.68 -7.11 -13.23
N ARG A 94 5.59 -5.90 -13.76
CA ARG A 94 5.94 -5.64 -15.16
C ARG A 94 7.41 -5.91 -15.43
N SER A 95 8.30 -5.53 -14.52
CA SER A 95 9.71 -5.78 -14.72
C SER A 95 10.01 -7.28 -14.72
N THR A 96 9.32 -8.08 -13.91
CA THR A 96 9.43 -9.52 -13.89
C THR A 96 8.83 -10.14 -15.15
N ALA A 97 7.62 -9.72 -15.53
CA ALA A 97 6.92 -10.25 -16.71
C ALA A 97 7.68 -9.94 -18.00
N SER A 98 8.30 -8.78 -18.12
CA SER A 98 9.05 -8.43 -19.33
C SER A 98 10.30 -9.27 -19.52
N THR A 99 10.84 -9.84 -18.46
CA THR A 99 11.99 -10.76 -18.58
C THR A 99 11.57 -12.18 -18.95
N GLU A 100 10.33 -12.52 -18.72
CA GLU A 100 9.78 -13.84 -19.05
C GLU A 100 9.17 -13.92 -20.45
N ALA A 101 8.83 -12.78 -20.99
CA ALA A 101 8.26 -12.71 -22.33
C ALA A 101 9.31 -12.73 -23.40
#